data_ccd98873b7f6a1cc79f33b75dff0af00
#
_entry.id   ccd98873b7f6a1cc79f33b75dff0af00
#
_cell.length_a   1.000
_cell.length_b   1.000
_cell.length_c   1.000
_cell.angle_alpha   90.00
_cell.angle_beta   90.00
_cell.angle_gamma   90.00
#
_symmetry.space_group_name_H-M   'P 1'
#
loop_
_entity.id
_entity.type
_entity.pdbx_description
1 polymer ?
#
loop_
_entity_poly.entity_id
_entity_poly.type
_entity_poly.pdbx_seq_one_letter_code
_entity_poly.pdbx_strand_id
1 'polypeptide(L)'
;ALTAPQARGMALFYGKATCSSCHAGRFQTDNSFHAIGIPQIGPGKDHETLADHGRSAITGDKKDEYCFRTPSLRNVALTAPYGHSGAYASLEAVVRHHLAPRESLMAFDPSTVPLPALAGYGAVTPQMPSPAELERIKAAITLDIPPLGEAEVSDIISFLHALTDPSSIGGKLGAPASVPSGLPVDSILD
;
A
#
# COMPACT_ATOMS: atom_id res chain seq x y z
N ALA A 1 -18.29 -16.95 -8.56
CA ALA A 1 -19.22 -15.85 -8.26
C ALA A 1 -18.78 -15.20 -6.93
N LEU A 2 -18.99 -13.89 -6.77
CA LEU A 2 -18.72 -13.20 -5.52
C LEU A 2 -19.71 -13.62 -4.43
N THR A 3 -19.24 -13.68 -3.19
CA THR A 3 -20.13 -13.81 -2.02
C THR A 3 -20.90 -12.50 -1.78
N ALA A 4 -21.92 -12.52 -0.94
CA ALA A 4 -22.71 -11.31 -0.65
C ALA A 4 -21.87 -10.15 -0.06
N PRO A 5 -20.95 -10.36 0.93
CA PRO A 5 -20.04 -9.31 1.40
C PRO A 5 -19.12 -8.78 0.28
N GLN A 6 -18.55 -9.65 -0.54
CA GLN A 6 -17.69 -9.27 -1.66
C GLN A 6 -18.44 -8.42 -2.71
N ALA A 7 -19.70 -8.75 -3.00
CA ALA A 7 -20.52 -7.99 -3.92
C ALA A 7 -20.88 -6.60 -3.36
N ARG A 8 -21.20 -6.49 -2.07
CA ARG A 8 -21.39 -5.19 -1.41
C ARG A 8 -20.13 -4.37 -1.40
N GLY A 9 -18.98 -5.00 -1.06
CA GLY A 9 -17.67 -4.35 -1.09
C GLY A 9 -17.30 -3.84 -2.47
N MET A 10 -17.57 -4.60 -3.53
CA MET A 10 -17.41 -4.15 -4.91
C MET A 10 -18.26 -2.92 -5.21
N ALA A 11 -19.54 -2.92 -4.81
CA ALA A 11 -20.42 -1.78 -5.01
C ALA A 11 -19.93 -0.53 -4.26
N LEU A 12 -19.41 -0.68 -3.04
CA LEU A 12 -18.80 0.41 -2.28
C LEU A 12 -17.52 0.92 -2.95
N PHE A 13 -16.64 0.03 -3.38
CA PHE A 13 -15.36 0.34 -4.02
C PHE A 13 -15.53 1.16 -5.29
N TYR A 14 -16.49 0.79 -6.15
CA TYR A 14 -16.82 1.50 -7.39
C TYR A 14 -17.83 2.65 -7.21
N GLY A 15 -18.41 2.78 -6.03
CA GLY A 15 -19.43 3.78 -5.69
C GLY A 15 -18.98 4.70 -4.56
N LYS A 16 -19.66 4.61 -3.42
CA LYS A 16 -19.52 5.52 -2.27
C LYS A 16 -18.07 5.74 -1.83
N ALA A 17 -17.24 4.70 -1.80
CA ALA A 17 -15.86 4.79 -1.34
C ALA A 17 -14.90 5.39 -2.38
N THR A 18 -15.34 5.62 -3.61
CA THR A 18 -14.56 6.26 -4.70
C THR A 18 -13.18 5.64 -5.00
N CYS A 19 -12.88 4.44 -4.50
CA CYS A 19 -11.59 3.78 -4.69
C CYS A 19 -11.24 3.59 -6.16
N SER A 20 -12.25 3.37 -7.00
CA SER A 20 -12.11 3.22 -8.44
C SER A 20 -11.67 4.49 -9.17
N SER A 21 -11.61 5.66 -8.51
CA SER A 21 -11.06 6.87 -9.14
C SER A 21 -9.58 6.72 -9.50
N CYS A 22 -8.84 5.90 -8.75
CA CYS A 22 -7.44 5.55 -9.00
C CYS A 22 -7.28 4.06 -9.33
N HIS A 23 -8.06 3.19 -8.66
CA HIS A 23 -7.98 1.74 -8.81
C HIS A 23 -9.08 1.20 -9.72
N ALA A 24 -8.97 1.43 -11.03
CA ALA A 24 -9.94 0.99 -12.02
C ALA A 24 -9.30 0.19 -13.17
N GLY A 25 -10.15 -0.32 -14.06
CA GLY A 25 -9.73 -1.06 -15.25
C GLY A 25 -9.27 -2.49 -14.96
N ARG A 26 -8.73 -3.14 -15.98
CA ARG A 26 -8.34 -4.56 -15.94
C ARG A 26 -7.32 -4.88 -14.84
N PHE A 27 -6.43 -3.95 -14.55
CA PHE A 27 -5.35 -4.12 -13.57
C PHE A 27 -5.61 -3.38 -12.26
N GLN A 28 -6.80 -2.77 -12.08
CA GLN A 28 -7.14 -2.02 -10.88
C GLN A 28 -6.10 -0.94 -10.56
N THR A 29 -5.73 -0.16 -11.57
CA THR A 29 -4.80 0.97 -11.47
C THR A 29 -4.97 1.91 -12.65
N ASP A 30 -4.86 3.22 -12.40
CA ASP A 30 -4.77 4.26 -13.42
C ASP A 30 -3.32 4.50 -13.88
N ASN A 31 -2.33 3.86 -13.22
CA ASN A 31 -0.90 4.10 -13.38
C ASN A 31 -0.47 5.56 -13.18
N SER A 32 -1.33 6.40 -12.63
CA SER A 32 -1.04 7.78 -12.27
C SER A 32 -0.35 7.90 -10.91
N PHE A 33 -0.01 9.12 -10.51
CA PHE A 33 0.73 9.38 -9.29
C PHE A 33 -0.11 10.29 -8.39
N HIS A 34 -0.24 9.90 -7.12
CA HIS A 34 -1.09 10.57 -6.15
C HIS A 34 -0.38 10.74 -4.81
N ALA A 35 -0.62 11.86 -4.15
CA ALA A 35 -0.17 12.13 -2.79
C ALA A 35 -1.28 11.70 -1.82
N ILE A 36 -1.13 10.55 -1.19
CA ILE A 36 -2.09 10.00 -0.23
C ILE A 36 -1.51 9.92 1.20
N GLY A 37 -0.33 10.53 1.43
CA GLY A 37 0.27 10.63 2.74
C GLY A 37 0.70 9.30 3.35
N ILE A 38 1.13 8.33 2.56
CA ILE A 38 1.68 7.07 3.10
C ILE A 38 2.85 7.39 4.03
N PRO A 39 2.85 6.85 5.27
CA PRO A 39 3.95 7.05 6.21
C PRO A 39 5.28 6.63 5.60
N GLN A 40 6.27 7.51 5.71
CA GLN A 40 7.63 7.24 5.27
C GLN A 40 8.43 6.69 6.44
N ILE A 41 9.03 5.54 6.23
CA ILE A 41 9.89 4.87 7.22
C ILE A 41 11.27 4.76 6.60
N GLY A 42 12.15 5.70 6.93
CA GLY A 42 13.46 5.87 6.32
C GLY A 42 14.27 4.62 6.07
N PRO A 43 15.43 4.70 5.40
CA PRO A 43 16.04 5.94 4.90
C PRO A 43 15.31 6.49 3.68
N GLY A 44 15.32 7.82 3.53
CA GLY A 44 14.81 8.49 2.34
C GLY A 44 15.69 8.26 1.11
N LYS A 45 15.30 8.87 -0.02
CA LYS A 45 16.04 8.78 -1.28
C LYS A 45 17.21 9.76 -1.36
N ASP A 46 17.16 10.87 -0.63
CA ASP A 46 18.33 11.70 -0.44
C ASP A 46 19.12 11.23 0.78
N HIS A 47 20.44 11.40 0.74
CA HIS A 47 21.33 10.94 1.81
C HIS A 47 21.32 11.86 3.05
N GLU A 48 20.63 12.99 2.98
CA GLU A 48 20.63 14.01 4.02
C GLU A 48 19.38 13.98 4.90
N THR A 49 18.25 13.50 4.34
CA THR A 49 16.97 13.44 5.04
C THR A 49 16.33 12.06 4.99
N LEU A 50 15.32 11.82 5.83
CA LEU A 50 14.51 10.61 5.78
C LEU A 50 13.33 10.74 4.80
N ALA A 51 13.25 11.86 4.07
CA ALA A 51 12.15 12.13 3.17
C ALA A 51 12.33 11.43 1.82
N ASP A 52 11.23 10.91 1.30
CA ASP A 52 11.09 10.51 -0.10
C ASP A 52 10.09 11.45 -0.77
N HIS A 53 10.61 12.35 -1.62
CA HIS A 53 9.79 13.33 -2.34
C HIS A 53 8.99 12.74 -3.50
N GLY A 54 9.05 11.40 -3.69
CA GLY A 54 8.27 10.68 -4.70
C GLY A 54 8.61 11.14 -6.13
N ARG A 55 7.58 11.32 -6.94
CA ARG A 55 7.71 11.68 -8.36
C ARG A 55 8.47 12.99 -8.59
N SER A 56 8.36 13.97 -7.69
CA SER A 56 9.02 15.26 -7.84
C SER A 56 10.55 15.13 -7.88
N ALA A 57 11.13 14.12 -7.28
CA ALA A 57 12.57 13.83 -7.37
C ALA A 57 13.04 13.57 -8.83
N ILE A 58 12.12 13.20 -9.72
CA ILE A 58 12.40 12.94 -11.14
C ILE A 58 11.95 14.12 -12.01
N THR A 59 10.76 14.69 -11.72
CA THR A 59 10.18 15.75 -12.58
C THR A 59 10.65 17.15 -12.23
N GLY A 60 11.09 17.38 -11.00
CA GLY A 60 11.37 18.72 -10.47
C GLY A 60 10.11 19.57 -10.27
N ASP A 61 8.92 19.02 -10.50
CA ASP A 61 7.67 19.75 -10.36
C ASP A 61 7.12 19.62 -8.95
N LYS A 62 6.86 20.74 -8.30
CA LYS A 62 6.33 20.79 -6.93
C LYS A 62 4.97 20.10 -6.78
N LYS A 63 4.15 20.08 -7.83
CA LYS A 63 2.85 19.39 -7.78
C LYS A 63 2.98 17.87 -7.67
N ASP A 64 4.13 17.31 -8.03
CA ASP A 64 4.45 15.89 -7.95
C ASP A 64 5.07 15.50 -6.58
N GLU A 65 5.18 16.46 -5.65
CA GLU A 65 5.79 16.22 -4.33
C GLU A 65 4.97 15.22 -3.53
N TYR A 66 5.64 14.20 -2.99
CA TYR A 66 5.05 13.05 -2.26
C TYR A 66 4.03 12.24 -3.06
N CYS A 67 4.02 12.37 -4.39
CA CYS A 67 3.20 11.57 -5.27
C CYS A 67 3.88 10.23 -5.59
N PHE A 68 3.16 9.14 -5.35
CA PHE A 68 3.59 7.77 -5.67
C PHE A 68 2.61 7.12 -6.64
N ARG A 69 3.12 6.20 -7.45
CA ARG A 69 2.30 5.53 -8.47
C ARG A 69 1.25 4.63 -7.83
N THR A 70 0.03 4.70 -8.35
CA THR A 70 -1.04 3.75 -8.00
C THR A 70 -0.63 2.32 -8.38
N PRO A 71 -0.46 1.40 -7.43
CA PRO A 71 -0.16 0.01 -7.73
C PRO A 71 -1.40 -0.73 -8.23
N SER A 72 -1.18 -1.83 -8.96
CA SER A 72 -2.25 -2.77 -9.27
C SER A 72 -2.76 -3.45 -8.00
N LEU A 73 -4.08 -3.69 -7.92
CA LEU A 73 -4.67 -4.44 -6.81
C LEU A 73 -4.85 -5.93 -7.11
N ARG A 74 -4.31 -6.43 -8.23
CA ARG A 74 -4.34 -7.88 -8.49
C ARG A 74 -3.57 -8.62 -7.42
N ASN A 75 -4.19 -9.64 -6.84
CA ASN A 75 -3.63 -10.44 -5.75
C ASN A 75 -3.23 -9.61 -4.51
N VAL A 76 -3.83 -8.43 -4.32
CA VAL A 76 -3.43 -7.50 -3.26
C VAL A 76 -3.44 -8.13 -1.87
N ALA A 77 -4.33 -9.09 -1.60
CA ALA A 77 -4.38 -9.78 -0.31
C ALA A 77 -3.12 -10.63 -0.01
N LEU A 78 -2.27 -10.89 -1.01
CA LEU A 78 -1.06 -11.71 -0.89
C LEU A 78 0.23 -10.87 -0.93
N THR A 79 0.14 -9.55 -1.00
CA THR A 79 1.30 -8.67 -1.26
C THR A 79 1.65 -7.76 -0.09
N ALA A 80 1.36 -8.19 1.14
CA ALA A 80 1.86 -7.49 2.33
C ALA A 80 3.41 -7.50 2.35
N PRO A 81 4.04 -6.48 2.97
CA PRO A 81 3.45 -5.29 3.58
C PRO A 81 3.02 -4.24 2.56
N TYR A 82 2.11 -3.35 2.98
CA TYR A 82 1.47 -2.35 2.10
C TYR A 82 2.00 -0.93 2.31
N GLY A 83 1.72 -0.08 1.32
CA GLY A 83 2.24 1.29 1.23
C GLY A 83 3.60 1.33 0.54
N HIS A 84 4.00 2.55 0.10
CA HIS A 84 5.22 2.74 -0.69
C HIS A 84 6.48 2.18 0.00
N SER A 85 6.59 2.32 1.31
CA SER A 85 7.71 1.83 2.11
C SER A 85 7.38 0.58 2.95
N GLY A 86 6.23 -0.07 2.70
CA GLY A 86 5.82 -1.23 3.49
C GLY A 86 5.35 -0.89 4.91
N ALA A 87 4.82 0.32 5.12
CA ALA A 87 4.43 0.82 6.44
C ALA A 87 3.32 0.02 7.13
N TYR A 88 2.47 -0.67 6.37
CA TYR A 88 1.31 -1.37 6.91
C TYR A 88 1.40 -2.88 6.73
N ALA A 89 1.30 -3.60 7.86
CA ALA A 89 1.37 -5.06 7.88
C ALA A 89 0.11 -5.74 7.31
N SER A 90 -1.04 -5.07 7.33
CA SER A 90 -2.32 -5.66 6.93
C SER A 90 -3.06 -4.83 5.89
N LEU A 91 -3.88 -5.54 5.10
CA LEU A 91 -4.77 -4.91 4.12
C LEU A 91 -5.78 -3.98 4.80
N GLU A 92 -6.27 -4.34 5.98
CA GLU A 92 -7.15 -3.48 6.76
C GLU A 92 -6.47 -2.17 7.14
N ALA A 93 -5.23 -2.21 7.62
CA ALA A 93 -4.51 -1.01 8.05
C ALA A 93 -4.32 -0.01 6.90
N VAL A 94 -3.94 -0.49 5.71
CA VAL A 94 -3.78 0.41 4.54
C VAL A 94 -5.14 0.92 4.03
N VAL A 95 -6.21 0.14 4.09
CA VAL A 95 -7.57 0.61 3.75
C VAL A 95 -7.99 1.72 4.72
N ARG A 96 -7.80 1.54 6.03
CA ARG A 96 -8.11 2.56 7.03
C ARG A 96 -7.28 3.83 6.84
N HIS A 97 -6.02 3.71 6.42
CA HIS A 97 -5.23 4.86 6.04
C HIS A 97 -5.88 5.65 4.89
N HIS A 98 -6.36 4.99 3.84
CA HIS A 98 -7.03 5.67 2.73
C HIS A 98 -8.30 6.43 3.18
N LEU A 99 -9.00 5.93 4.21
CA LEU A 99 -10.22 6.58 4.72
C LEU A 99 -9.96 7.83 5.56
N ALA A 100 -8.79 7.91 6.21
CA ALA A 100 -8.41 9.02 7.08
C ALA A 100 -6.89 9.29 6.97
N PRO A 101 -6.38 9.69 5.78
CA PRO A 101 -4.94 9.70 5.52
C PRO A 101 -4.17 10.70 6.38
N ARG A 102 -4.75 11.86 6.67
CA ARG A 102 -4.09 12.90 7.49
C ARG A 102 -3.95 12.48 8.94
N GLU A 103 -5.02 11.94 9.52
CA GLU A 103 -5.06 11.43 10.89
C GLU A 103 -4.15 10.20 11.03
N SER A 104 -4.24 9.28 10.07
CA SER A 104 -3.44 8.06 10.03
C SER A 104 -1.93 8.35 9.93
N LEU A 105 -1.54 9.32 9.09
CA LEU A 105 -0.14 9.76 8.98
C LEU A 105 0.38 10.31 10.31
N MET A 106 -0.38 11.19 10.95
CA MET A 106 0.06 11.87 12.18
C MET A 106 0.04 10.97 13.41
N ALA A 107 -0.80 9.94 13.43
CA ALA A 107 -0.91 8.95 14.50
C ALA A 107 -0.09 7.67 14.23
N PHE A 108 0.69 7.63 13.15
CA PHE A 108 1.41 6.42 12.76
C PHE A 108 2.50 6.07 13.78
N ASP A 109 2.48 4.81 14.23
CA ASP A 109 3.49 4.25 15.12
C ASP A 109 4.50 3.40 14.32
N PRO A 110 5.75 3.86 14.14
CA PRO A 110 6.76 3.13 13.39
C PRO A 110 7.15 1.80 14.02
N SER A 111 6.88 1.57 15.30
CA SER A 111 7.17 0.28 15.96
C SER A 111 6.31 -0.87 15.43
N THR A 112 5.20 -0.56 14.76
CA THR A 112 4.29 -1.55 14.15
C THR A 112 4.73 -2.05 12.78
N VAL A 113 5.81 -1.49 12.23
CA VAL A 113 6.29 -1.85 10.89
C VAL A 113 6.88 -3.27 10.89
N PRO A 114 6.43 -4.14 9.97
CA PRO A 114 6.92 -5.51 9.89
C PRO A 114 8.30 -5.56 9.20
N LEU A 115 9.36 -5.22 9.93
CA LEU A 115 10.70 -5.35 9.40
C LEU A 115 11.19 -6.79 9.50
N PRO A 116 11.83 -7.34 8.44
CA PRO A 116 12.42 -8.66 8.50
C PRO A 116 13.63 -8.65 9.44
N ALA A 117 13.78 -9.73 10.22
CA ALA A 117 14.98 -9.97 10.98
C ALA A 117 16.12 -10.35 10.01
N LEU A 118 17.13 -9.50 9.90
CA LEU A 118 18.30 -9.78 9.09
C LEU A 118 19.42 -10.37 9.97
N ALA A 119 19.83 -11.59 9.66
CA ALA A 119 20.94 -12.24 10.38
C ALA A 119 22.23 -11.42 10.26
N GLY A 120 22.87 -11.12 11.40
CA GLY A 120 24.11 -10.33 11.46
C GLY A 120 23.90 -8.81 11.50
N TYR A 121 22.66 -8.33 11.38
CA TYR A 121 22.32 -6.92 11.60
C TYR A 121 21.49 -6.81 12.87
N GLY A 122 21.79 -5.83 13.71
CA GLY A 122 20.97 -5.54 14.91
C GLY A 122 19.53 -5.19 14.54
N ALA A 123 18.68 -5.10 15.56
CA ALA A 123 17.30 -4.65 15.36
C ALA A 123 17.27 -3.27 14.68
N VAL A 124 16.67 -3.20 13.50
CA VAL A 124 16.49 -1.94 12.78
C VAL A 124 15.23 -1.28 13.33
N THR A 125 15.36 -0.08 13.88
CA THR A 125 14.21 0.72 14.30
C THR A 125 13.82 1.61 13.13
N PRO A 126 12.57 1.51 12.63
CA PRO A 126 12.09 2.42 11.60
C PRO A 126 12.16 3.87 12.10
N GLN A 127 12.60 4.77 11.23
CA GLN A 127 12.69 6.18 11.56
C GLN A 127 11.67 6.96 10.73
N MET A 128 10.97 7.85 11.39
CA MET A 128 10.03 8.78 10.74
C MET A 128 10.75 10.07 10.33
N PRO A 129 10.27 10.75 9.27
CA PRO A 129 10.69 12.09 8.94
C PRO A 129 10.47 13.08 10.09
N SER A 130 11.12 14.24 10.02
CA SER A 130 10.95 15.31 11.03
C SER A 130 9.47 15.76 11.09
N PRO A 131 9.04 16.34 12.23
CA PRO A 131 7.68 16.88 12.34
C PRO A 131 7.35 17.92 11.25
N ALA A 132 8.31 18.75 10.84
CA ALA A 132 8.13 19.70 9.76
C ALA A 132 7.91 19.01 8.41
N GLU A 133 8.58 17.90 8.18
CA GLU A 133 8.40 17.07 6.97
C GLU A 133 7.04 16.38 6.96
N LEU A 134 6.62 15.84 8.10
CA LEU A 134 5.29 15.22 8.24
C LEU A 134 4.16 16.22 7.93
N GLU A 135 4.28 17.47 8.36
CA GLU A 135 3.31 18.52 8.01
C GLU A 135 3.33 18.85 6.51
N ARG A 136 4.49 18.79 5.84
CA ARG A 136 4.57 18.95 4.38
C ARG A 136 3.89 17.79 3.64
N ILE A 137 4.16 16.56 4.04
CA ILE A 137 3.49 15.37 3.48
C ILE A 137 1.97 15.47 3.67
N LYS A 138 1.54 15.83 4.88
CA LYS A 138 0.12 16.01 5.21
C LYS A 138 -0.54 17.09 4.35
N ALA A 139 0.14 18.21 4.12
CA ALA A 139 -0.36 19.30 3.29
C ALA A 139 -0.50 18.91 1.80
N ALA A 140 0.31 17.97 1.33
CA ALA A 140 0.25 17.49 -0.05
C ALA A 140 -0.90 16.50 -0.31
N ILE A 141 -1.53 15.95 0.75
CA ILE A 141 -2.61 14.94 0.60
C ILE A 141 -3.80 15.53 -0.15
N THR A 142 -4.13 14.89 -1.27
CA THR A 142 -5.30 15.24 -2.09
C THR A 142 -6.45 14.24 -1.96
N LEU A 143 -6.21 13.09 -1.31
CA LEU A 143 -7.23 12.06 -1.13
C LEU A 143 -8.28 12.52 -0.11
N ASP A 144 -9.55 12.39 -0.49
CA ASP A 144 -10.70 12.64 0.35
C ASP A 144 -11.78 11.59 0.02
N ILE A 145 -12.07 10.72 0.99
CA ILE A 145 -13.04 9.64 0.85
C ILE A 145 -14.19 9.90 1.84
N PRO A 146 -15.46 9.81 1.39
CA PRO A 146 -16.58 9.93 2.29
C PRO A 146 -16.51 8.92 3.45
N PRO A 147 -16.97 9.28 4.66
CA PRO A 147 -16.89 8.39 5.81
C PRO A 147 -17.67 7.10 5.58
N LEU A 148 -17.06 5.99 5.99
CA LEU A 148 -17.62 4.65 5.91
C LEU A 148 -17.79 4.06 7.32
N GLY A 149 -18.86 3.28 7.49
CA GLY A 149 -19.07 2.49 8.69
C GLY A 149 -18.21 1.21 8.71
N GLU A 150 -18.02 0.62 9.88
CA GLU A 150 -17.18 -0.59 10.05
C GLU A 150 -17.64 -1.76 9.17
N ALA A 151 -18.94 -1.96 8.99
CA ALA A 151 -19.47 -2.99 8.11
C ALA A 151 -19.11 -2.72 6.63
N GLU A 152 -19.12 -1.46 6.19
CA GLU A 152 -18.73 -1.06 4.84
C GLU A 152 -17.23 -1.28 4.60
N VAL A 153 -16.40 -0.98 5.60
CA VAL A 153 -14.94 -1.25 5.55
C VAL A 153 -14.69 -2.76 5.43
N SER A 154 -15.36 -3.57 6.25
CA SER A 154 -15.25 -5.03 6.20
C SER A 154 -15.69 -5.61 4.84
N ASP A 155 -16.75 -5.07 4.25
CA ASP A 155 -17.22 -5.48 2.91
C ASP A 155 -16.18 -5.12 1.83
N ILE A 156 -15.56 -3.93 1.89
CA ILE A 156 -14.47 -3.53 0.96
C ILE A 156 -13.29 -4.48 1.10
N ILE A 157 -12.86 -4.80 2.31
CA ILE A 157 -11.76 -5.75 2.55
C ILE A 157 -12.11 -7.12 1.96
N SER A 158 -13.35 -7.59 2.16
CA SER A 158 -13.83 -8.83 1.56
C SER A 158 -13.76 -8.81 0.02
N PHE A 159 -14.09 -7.68 -0.62
CA PHE A 159 -13.93 -7.52 -2.06
C PHE A 159 -12.46 -7.54 -2.48
N LEU A 160 -11.55 -6.87 -1.76
CA LEU A 160 -10.12 -6.89 -2.07
C LEU A 160 -9.54 -8.30 -2.00
N HIS A 161 -9.98 -9.13 -1.06
CA HIS A 161 -9.63 -10.56 -1.02
C HIS A 161 -10.12 -11.32 -2.26
N ALA A 162 -11.27 -10.93 -2.84
CA ALA A 162 -11.79 -11.56 -4.06
C ALA A 162 -10.97 -11.24 -5.32
N LEU A 163 -10.05 -10.27 -5.27
CA LEU A 163 -9.11 -9.97 -6.36
C LEU A 163 -7.93 -10.95 -6.42
N THR A 164 -7.92 -11.94 -5.54
CA THR A 164 -6.90 -13.00 -5.54
C THR A 164 -7.21 -14.03 -6.61
N ASP A 165 -6.24 -14.30 -7.49
CA ASP A 165 -6.29 -15.37 -8.47
C ASP A 165 -5.57 -16.61 -7.92
N PRO A 166 -6.29 -17.69 -7.57
CA PRO A 166 -5.67 -18.91 -7.06
C PRO A 166 -4.65 -19.54 -8.03
N SER A 167 -4.81 -19.33 -9.33
CA SER A 167 -3.90 -19.87 -10.34
C SER A 167 -2.54 -19.17 -10.35
N SER A 168 -2.44 -17.98 -9.75
CA SER A 168 -1.18 -17.26 -9.58
C SER A 168 -0.34 -17.73 -8.40
N ILE A 169 -0.95 -18.47 -7.47
CA ILE A 169 -0.27 -19.00 -6.26
C ILE A 169 0.42 -20.33 -6.59
N GLY A 170 -0.23 -21.17 -7.36
CA GLY A 170 0.30 -22.47 -7.78
C GLY A 170 0.11 -22.70 -9.28
N GLY A 171 1.07 -23.30 -9.95
CA GLY A 171 0.99 -23.60 -11.38
C GLY A 171 1.81 -22.63 -12.25
N LYS A 172 1.38 -22.39 -13.49
CA LYS A 172 2.18 -21.68 -14.52
C LYS A 172 2.58 -20.25 -14.16
N LEU A 173 1.80 -19.56 -13.29
CA LEU A 173 2.03 -18.17 -12.91
C LEU A 173 2.61 -18.04 -11.50
N GLY A 174 2.71 -19.13 -10.75
CA GLY A 174 3.30 -19.17 -9.42
C GLY A 174 4.82 -19.33 -9.44
N ALA A 175 5.40 -19.39 -8.26
CA ALA A 175 6.83 -19.71 -8.12
C ALA A 175 7.09 -21.11 -8.69
N PRO A 176 8.11 -21.29 -9.54
CA PRO A 176 8.47 -22.62 -10.05
C PRO A 176 9.01 -23.48 -8.90
N ALA A 177 8.83 -24.80 -9.00
CA ALA A 177 9.38 -25.73 -8.00
C ALA A 177 10.91 -25.71 -7.94
N SER A 178 11.57 -25.29 -9.00
CA SER A 178 13.02 -25.14 -9.06
C SER A 178 13.39 -24.15 -10.17
N VAL A 179 14.56 -23.54 -10.06
CA VAL A 179 15.14 -22.67 -11.08
C VAL A 179 16.42 -23.30 -11.66
N PRO A 180 16.77 -23.02 -12.95
CA PRO A 180 17.94 -23.62 -13.61
C PRO A 180 19.26 -23.33 -12.89
N SER A 181 19.37 -22.27 -12.13
CA SER A 181 20.54 -21.90 -11.33
C SER A 181 20.76 -22.78 -10.10
N GLY A 182 19.75 -23.59 -9.70
CA GLY A 182 19.78 -24.37 -8.47
C GLY A 182 19.64 -23.54 -7.19
N LEU A 183 19.38 -22.23 -7.29
CA LEU A 183 19.13 -21.39 -6.12
C LEU A 183 17.81 -21.78 -5.43
N PRO A 184 17.71 -21.58 -4.10
CA PRO A 184 16.46 -21.78 -3.40
C PRO A 184 15.34 -20.92 -4.01
N VAL A 185 14.17 -21.47 -4.12
CA VAL A 185 12.95 -20.75 -4.49
C VAL A 185 12.16 -20.53 -3.23
N ASP A 186 11.85 -19.26 -2.91
CA ASP A 186 11.02 -18.96 -1.74
C ASP A 186 9.64 -19.57 -1.93
N SER A 187 9.19 -20.35 -0.95
CA SER A 187 7.81 -20.81 -0.94
C SER A 187 6.92 -19.67 -0.42
N ILE A 188 5.95 -19.28 -1.23
CA ILE A 188 4.96 -18.22 -0.88
C ILE A 188 3.95 -18.75 0.17
N LEU A 189 4.09 -19.99 0.60
CA LEU A 189 3.07 -20.72 1.38
C LEU A 189 3.55 -21.19 2.77
N ASP A 190 4.71 -20.75 3.25
CA ASP A 190 5.19 -21.04 4.60
C ASP A 190 4.91 -19.90 5.57
#